data_c7e93cc8a0ab911e32c52c69a0dad86e
#
_entry.id   c7e93cc8a0ab911e32c52c69a0dad86e
#
_cell.length_a   1.000
_cell.length_b   1.000
_cell.length_c   1.000
_cell.angle_alpha   90.00
_cell.angle_beta   90.00
_cell.angle_gamma   90.00
#
_symmetry.space_group_name_H-M   'P 1'
#
loop_
_entity.id
_entity.type
_entity.pdbx_description
1 polymer ?
#
loop_
_entity_poly.entity_id
_entity_poly.type
_entity_poly.pdbx_seq_one_letter_code
_entity_poly.pdbx_strand_id
1 'polypeptide(L)'
;MKTFKLKQGYKIQEIAEEKVLFPVDMANVDFTNMLVLNTTSTFLIQMLLEKAYSKEELATTLADQFDVDHSTAESDIEELINTLQNLHILDTDIQEA
;
A
#
# COMPACT_ATOMS: atom_id res chain seq x y z
N MET A 1 8.06 -17.34 1.72
CA MET A 1 7.26 -16.25 2.34
C MET A 1 6.70 -15.36 1.25
N LYS A 2 5.45 -15.03 1.38
CA LYS A 2 4.79 -14.19 0.39
C LYS A 2 5.03 -12.71 0.71
N THR A 3 5.52 -11.97 -0.28
CA THR A 3 5.77 -10.54 -0.12
C THR A 3 4.94 -9.75 -1.12
N PHE A 4 4.75 -8.48 -0.82
CA PHE A 4 3.94 -7.59 -1.62
C PHE A 4 4.71 -6.32 -1.92
N LYS A 5 4.49 -5.78 -3.09
CA LYS A 5 5.10 -4.54 -3.51
C LYS A 5 4.14 -3.85 -4.47
N LEU A 6 4.16 -2.53 -4.49
CA LEU A 6 3.38 -1.82 -5.49
C LEU A 6 4.02 -1.93 -6.86
N LYS A 7 3.20 -2.04 -7.88
CA LYS A 7 3.69 -2.02 -9.26
C LYS A 7 4.38 -0.69 -9.52
N GLN A 8 5.34 -0.70 -10.41
CA GLN A 8 6.03 0.51 -10.80
C GLN A 8 5.07 1.45 -11.54
N GLY A 9 5.36 2.74 -11.46
CA GLY A 9 4.57 3.73 -12.16
C GLY A 9 3.48 4.37 -11.33
N TYR A 10 3.54 4.22 -10.02
CA TYR A 10 2.60 4.87 -9.10
C TYR A 10 3.32 5.83 -8.19
N LYS A 11 2.62 6.86 -7.76
CA LYS A 11 3.17 7.81 -6.79
C LYS A 11 2.08 8.35 -5.89
N ILE A 12 2.48 8.92 -4.77
CA ILE A 12 1.59 9.59 -3.85
C ILE A 12 1.69 11.08 -4.11
N GLN A 13 0.54 11.73 -4.23
CA GLN A 13 0.50 13.17 -4.41
C GLN A 13 -0.54 13.77 -3.49
N GLU A 14 -0.27 14.97 -3.01
CA GLU A 14 -1.21 15.71 -2.18
C GLU A 14 -2.10 16.56 -3.07
N ILE A 15 -3.40 16.34 -2.95
CA ILE A 15 -4.40 17.08 -3.70
C ILE A 15 -5.47 17.54 -2.71
N ALA A 16 -5.65 18.87 -2.59
CA ALA A 16 -6.68 19.44 -1.72
C ALA A 16 -6.59 18.88 -0.28
N GLU A 17 -5.36 18.83 0.24
CA GLU A 17 -5.07 18.37 1.60
C GLU A 17 -5.22 16.87 1.81
N GLU A 18 -5.47 16.12 0.75
CA GLU A 18 -5.55 14.66 0.83
C GLU A 18 -4.37 14.04 0.09
N LYS A 19 -3.92 12.89 0.59
CA LYS A 19 -2.90 12.11 -0.09
C LYS A 19 -3.58 11.11 -1.00
N VAL A 20 -3.13 11.05 -2.24
CA VAL A 20 -3.74 10.21 -3.26
C VAL A 20 -2.67 9.40 -3.95
N LEU A 21 -2.92 8.11 -4.11
CA LEU A 21 -2.07 7.23 -4.92
C LEU A 21 -2.63 7.18 -6.33
N PHE A 22 -1.78 7.44 -7.33
CA PHE A 22 -2.24 7.42 -8.71
C PHE A 22 -1.09 7.09 -9.66
N PRO A 23 -1.42 6.67 -10.89
CA PRO A 23 -0.39 6.32 -11.87
C PRO A 23 0.37 7.55 -12.34
N VAL A 24 1.68 7.38 -12.52
CA VAL A 24 2.54 8.44 -13.01
C VAL A 24 2.34 8.66 -14.50
N ASP A 25 2.00 7.62 -15.24
CA ASP A 25 1.78 7.72 -16.69
C ASP A 25 0.45 8.39 -16.97
N MET A 26 0.52 9.66 -17.32
CA MET A 26 -0.68 10.47 -17.54
C MET A 26 -1.38 10.16 -18.85
N ALA A 27 -0.75 9.42 -19.74
CA ALA A 27 -1.35 9.11 -21.03
C ALA A 27 -2.53 8.13 -20.89
N ASN A 28 -2.53 7.35 -19.84
CA ASN A 28 -3.56 6.34 -19.61
C ASN A 28 -4.14 6.47 -18.21
N VAL A 29 -4.32 7.70 -17.75
CA VAL A 29 -4.86 7.91 -16.41
C VAL A 29 -6.30 7.38 -16.33
N ASP A 30 -6.49 6.44 -15.45
CA ASP A 30 -7.79 5.91 -15.13
C ASP A 30 -8.14 6.39 -13.72
N PHE A 31 -9.00 7.38 -13.63
CA PHE A 31 -9.34 7.97 -12.34
C PHE A 31 -10.04 6.99 -11.41
N THR A 32 -10.55 5.89 -11.94
CA THR A 32 -11.15 4.87 -11.09
C THR A 32 -10.10 4.10 -10.29
N ASN A 33 -8.83 4.19 -10.67
CA ASN A 33 -7.74 3.53 -9.94
C ASN A 33 -7.03 4.45 -8.96
N MET A 34 -7.55 5.64 -8.75
CA MET A 34 -7.01 6.53 -7.73
C MET A 34 -7.47 6.08 -6.36
N LEU A 35 -6.57 6.15 -5.40
CA LEU A 35 -6.87 5.71 -4.04
C LEU A 35 -6.53 6.84 -3.07
N VAL A 36 -7.55 7.29 -2.34
CA VAL A 36 -7.34 8.30 -1.29
C VAL A 36 -6.80 7.61 -0.05
N LEU A 37 -5.74 8.17 0.50
CA LEU A 37 -4.99 7.55 1.59
C LEU A 37 -5.15 8.35 2.87
N ASN A 38 -5.31 7.63 3.98
CA ASN A 38 -5.19 8.25 5.30
C ASN A 38 -3.72 8.18 5.75
N THR A 39 -3.44 8.62 6.98
CA THR A 39 -2.07 8.68 7.49
C THR A 39 -1.40 7.32 7.49
N THR A 40 -2.09 6.29 8.00
CA THR A 40 -1.50 4.95 8.06
C THR A 40 -1.33 4.34 6.67
N SER A 41 -2.32 4.51 5.79
CA SER A 41 -2.22 4.01 4.42
C SER A 41 -1.06 4.67 3.68
N THR A 42 -0.89 5.98 3.85
CA THR A 42 0.20 6.70 3.22
C THR A 42 1.55 6.11 3.64
N PHE A 43 1.72 5.86 4.93
CA PHE A 43 2.94 5.27 5.45
C PHE A 43 3.21 3.90 4.82
N LEU A 44 2.19 3.04 4.80
CA LEU A 44 2.33 1.69 4.27
C LEU A 44 2.60 1.69 2.77
N ILE A 45 1.92 2.56 2.03
CA ILE A 45 2.12 2.67 0.59
C ILE A 45 3.55 3.13 0.29
N GLN A 46 4.08 4.06 1.07
CA GLN A 46 5.46 4.50 0.90
C GLN A 46 6.44 3.34 1.07
N MET A 47 6.20 2.47 2.06
CA MET A 47 7.03 1.28 2.23
C MET A 47 6.96 0.39 0.99
N LEU A 48 5.75 0.13 0.51
CA LEU A 48 5.53 -0.78 -0.62
C LEU A 48 6.06 -0.22 -1.94
N LEU A 49 6.19 1.10 -2.04
CA LEU A 49 6.82 1.72 -3.22
C LEU A 49 8.33 1.48 -3.23
N GLU A 50 8.94 1.34 -2.07
CA GLU A 50 10.38 1.18 -1.98
C GLU A 50 10.84 -0.25 -2.17
N LYS A 51 10.17 -1.20 -1.53
CA LYS A 51 10.56 -2.61 -1.65
C LYS A 51 9.41 -3.51 -1.24
N ALA A 52 9.62 -4.82 -1.40
CA ALA A 52 8.61 -5.81 -1.03
C ALA A 52 8.65 -6.09 0.47
N TYR A 53 7.48 -6.30 1.05
CA TYR A 53 7.31 -6.62 2.46
C TYR A 53 6.27 -7.72 2.60
N SER A 54 6.42 -8.55 3.64
CA SER A 54 5.39 -9.50 4.01
C SER A 54 4.30 -8.78 4.83
N LYS A 55 3.13 -9.40 4.95
CA LYS A 55 2.07 -8.84 5.79
C LYS A 55 2.54 -8.68 7.22
N GLU A 56 3.29 -9.66 7.72
CA GLU A 56 3.78 -9.61 9.09
C GLU A 56 4.73 -8.45 9.31
N GLU A 57 5.63 -8.22 8.37
CA GLU A 57 6.55 -7.08 8.45
C GLU A 57 5.78 -5.76 8.45
N LEU A 58 4.78 -5.65 7.60
CA LEU A 58 3.96 -4.45 7.53
C LEU A 58 3.19 -4.23 8.83
N ALA A 59 2.60 -5.29 9.36
CA ALA A 59 1.82 -5.19 10.59
C ALA A 59 2.71 -4.82 11.79
N THR A 60 3.88 -5.43 11.89
CA THR A 60 4.82 -5.11 12.97
C THR A 60 5.26 -3.67 12.90
N THR A 61 5.60 -3.21 11.70
CA THR A 61 6.03 -1.82 11.52
C THR A 61 4.91 -0.84 11.82
N LEU A 62 3.69 -1.15 11.37
CA LEU A 62 2.55 -0.29 11.62
C LEU A 62 2.25 -0.18 13.12
N ALA A 63 2.25 -1.31 13.82
CA ALA A 63 1.99 -1.32 15.26
C ALA A 63 3.04 -0.51 16.00
N ASP A 64 4.29 -0.60 15.57
CA ASP A 64 5.40 0.10 16.21
C ASP A 64 5.34 1.61 15.96
N GLN A 65 5.02 2.01 14.74
CA GLN A 65 5.05 3.43 14.35
C GLN A 65 3.83 4.20 14.83
N PHE A 66 2.68 3.54 14.92
CA PHE A 66 1.43 4.22 15.22
C PHE A 66 0.84 3.80 16.56
N ASP A 67 1.57 3.00 17.32
CA ASP A 67 1.16 2.59 18.68
C ASP A 67 -0.24 1.97 18.70
N VAL A 68 -0.49 1.05 17.77
CA VAL A 68 -1.76 0.31 17.71
C VAL A 68 -1.51 -1.14 18.06
N ASP A 69 -2.57 -1.84 18.45
CA ASP A 69 -2.48 -3.27 18.72
C ASP A 69 -2.07 -4.03 17.47
N HIS A 70 -1.29 -5.10 17.66
CA HIS A 70 -0.84 -5.91 16.54
C HIS A 70 -2.02 -6.50 15.77
N SER A 71 -3.08 -6.92 16.47
CA SER A 71 -4.26 -7.47 15.80
C SER A 71 -4.98 -6.42 14.96
N THR A 72 -5.03 -5.18 15.44
CA THR A 72 -5.59 -4.06 14.66
C THR A 72 -4.73 -3.80 13.43
N ALA A 73 -3.40 -3.81 13.61
CA ALA A 73 -2.48 -3.60 12.51
C ALA A 73 -2.66 -4.68 11.45
N GLU A 74 -2.78 -5.94 11.85
CA GLU A 74 -2.99 -7.03 10.90
C GLU A 74 -4.28 -6.85 10.11
N SER A 75 -5.35 -6.44 10.78
CA SER A 75 -6.64 -6.20 10.13
C SER A 75 -6.53 -5.07 9.10
N ASP A 76 -5.86 -3.99 9.47
CA ASP A 76 -5.68 -2.84 8.57
C ASP A 76 -4.83 -3.23 7.35
N ILE A 77 -3.78 -4.02 7.57
CA ILE A 77 -2.93 -4.50 6.47
C ILE A 77 -3.74 -5.38 5.52
N GLU A 78 -4.54 -6.29 6.07
CA GLU A 78 -5.36 -7.18 5.26
C GLU A 78 -6.31 -6.38 4.37
N GLU A 79 -6.96 -5.40 4.94
CA GLU A 79 -7.88 -4.55 4.20
C GLU A 79 -7.18 -3.77 3.10
N LEU A 80 -6.01 -3.20 3.41
CA LEU A 80 -5.25 -2.45 2.42
C LEU A 80 -4.78 -3.35 1.27
N ILE A 81 -4.25 -4.53 1.59
CA ILE A 81 -3.79 -5.47 0.58
C ILE A 81 -4.95 -5.88 -0.33
N ASN A 82 -6.11 -6.16 0.24
CA ASN A 82 -7.28 -6.52 -0.55
C ASN A 82 -7.70 -5.38 -1.48
N THR A 83 -7.66 -4.15 -0.99
CA THR A 83 -7.99 -2.99 -1.81
C THR A 83 -7.02 -2.85 -2.99
N LEU A 84 -5.72 -2.99 -2.70
CA LEU A 84 -4.70 -2.88 -3.74
C LEU A 84 -4.82 -4.00 -4.78
N GLN A 85 -5.16 -5.20 -4.33
CA GLN A 85 -5.36 -6.32 -5.26
C GLN A 85 -6.57 -6.07 -6.16
N ASN A 86 -7.64 -5.54 -5.61
CA ASN A 86 -8.85 -5.23 -6.38
C ASN A 86 -8.59 -4.16 -7.43
N LEU A 87 -7.68 -3.25 -7.16
CA LEU A 87 -7.31 -2.20 -8.11
C LEU A 87 -6.24 -2.66 -9.10
N HIS A 88 -5.69 -3.86 -8.92
CA HIS A 88 -4.66 -4.43 -9.79
C HIS A 88 -3.37 -3.60 -9.80
N ILE A 89 -3.04 -2.99 -8.67
CA ILE A 89 -1.82 -2.18 -8.54
C ILE A 89 -0.82 -2.82 -7.60
N LEU A 90 -1.10 -4.01 -7.12
CA LEU A 90 -0.21 -4.73 -6.22
C LEU A 90 0.53 -5.82 -6.99
N ASP A 91 1.85 -5.80 -6.86
CA ASP A 91 2.71 -6.83 -7.43
C ASP A 91 3.03 -7.81 -6.31
N THR A 92 2.62 -9.06 -6.47
CA THR A 92 2.87 -10.08 -5.48
C THR A 92 4.05 -10.91 -5.90
N ASP A 93 5.11 -10.83 -5.12
CA ASP A 93 6.30 -11.62 -5.35
C ASP A 93 6.24 -12.82 -4.41
N ILE A 94 5.92 -13.98 -4.97
CA ILE A 94 5.80 -15.19 -4.18
C ILE A 94 7.14 -15.89 -4.14
N GLN A 95 7.75 -15.84 -2.98
CA GLN A 95 9.03 -16.52 -2.75
C GLN A 95 8.72 -17.89 -2.16
N GLU A 96 8.47 -18.82 -3.03
CA GLU A 96 8.23 -20.18 -2.63
C GLU A 96 9.57 -20.84 -2.36
N ALA A 97 9.83 -21.07 -1.11
CA ALA A 97 11.08 -21.75 -0.75
C ALA A 97 10.96 -23.23 -1.05
#